data_1c4343a6f6372cfaf2776df518347749
#
_entry.id   1c4343a6f6372cfaf2776df518347749
#
_cell.length_a   1.000
_cell.length_b   1.000
_cell.length_c   1.000
_cell.angle_alpha   90.00
_cell.angle_beta   90.00
_cell.angle_gamma   90.00
#
_symmetry.space_group_name_H-M   'P 1'
#
loop_
_entity.id
_entity.type
_entity.pdbx_description
1 polymer ?
#
loop_
_entity_poly.entity_id
_entity_poly.type
_entity_poly.pdbx_seq_one_letter_code
_entity_poly.pdbx_strand_id
1 'polypeptide(L)'
;KEKLHMLKSAGRLDKVKMLLLTNCTFDGLVYNVERVMEEVLAIKPDMVFLWDEAWFAFASFTHTYKLRTAMYTAQKLHKKYKSEEYRTLYEKTLKKLKPGEESSLPDPDKVKVRVYSTQSTHKTLSSMRQGSMIHIWDELFERKAEDAFHEAYMTHTSTSPNYQILASLDAGRRQVEFEGFEMVEKSIEAAMVLRS
;
A
#
# COMPACT_ATOMS: atom_id res chain seq x y z
N LYS A 1 -13.08 10.38 2.60
CA LYS A 1 -12.98 11.00 3.94
C LYS A 1 -14.37 11.32 4.49
N GLU A 2 -15.18 12.10 3.78
CA GLU A 2 -16.55 12.49 4.20
C GLU A 2 -17.39 11.28 4.61
N LYS A 3 -17.43 10.23 3.78
CA LYS A 3 -18.18 9.01 4.09
C LYS A 3 -17.73 8.33 5.39
N LEU A 4 -16.44 8.38 5.74
CA LEU A 4 -15.94 7.85 7.01
C LEU A 4 -16.41 8.69 8.18
N HIS A 5 -16.41 10.02 8.06
CA HIS A 5 -16.97 10.90 9.09
C HIS A 5 -18.46 10.68 9.27
N MET A 6 -19.24 10.53 8.18
CA MET A 6 -20.67 10.19 8.27
C MET A 6 -20.90 8.86 9.00
N LEU A 7 -20.11 7.83 8.69
CA LEU A 7 -20.21 6.53 9.36
C LEU A 7 -19.79 6.61 10.83
N LYS A 8 -18.80 7.43 11.15
CA LYS A 8 -18.37 7.70 12.53
C LYS A 8 -19.49 8.38 13.32
N SER A 9 -20.09 9.44 12.78
CA SER A 9 -21.22 10.15 13.41
C SER A 9 -22.46 9.26 13.59
N ALA A 10 -22.65 8.28 12.70
CA ALA A 10 -23.74 7.31 12.79
C ALA A 10 -23.42 6.10 13.71
N GLY A 11 -22.27 6.08 14.40
CA GLY A 11 -21.84 4.95 15.24
C GLY A 11 -21.57 3.64 14.47
N ARG A 12 -21.26 3.73 13.17
CA ARG A 12 -21.10 2.58 12.26
C ARG A 12 -19.68 2.41 11.72
N LEU A 13 -18.71 3.13 12.27
CA LEU A 13 -17.31 3.08 11.80
C LEU A 13 -16.67 1.71 12.03
N ASP A 14 -17.05 0.98 13.05
CA ASP A 14 -16.62 -0.37 13.37
C ASP A 14 -16.96 -1.40 12.27
N LYS A 15 -18.00 -1.14 11.49
CA LYS A 15 -18.42 -1.97 10.36
C LYS A 15 -17.52 -1.81 9.13
N VAL A 16 -16.73 -0.74 9.06
CA VAL A 16 -15.75 -0.55 7.99
C VAL A 16 -14.52 -1.38 8.30
N LYS A 17 -14.28 -2.42 7.53
CA LYS A 17 -13.16 -3.36 7.76
C LYS A 17 -11.95 -3.05 6.91
N MET A 18 -12.15 -2.59 5.68
CA MET A 18 -11.09 -2.39 4.71
C MET A 18 -11.41 -1.22 3.78
N LEU A 19 -10.37 -0.52 3.35
CA LEU A 19 -10.42 0.46 2.27
C LEU A 19 -9.63 -0.09 1.09
N LEU A 20 -10.32 -0.35 -0.03
CA LEU A 20 -9.72 -0.79 -1.28
C LEU A 20 -9.64 0.39 -2.25
N LEU A 21 -8.46 0.64 -2.79
CA LEU A 21 -8.20 1.70 -3.79
C LEU A 21 -7.22 1.21 -4.85
N THR A 22 -7.45 1.61 -6.10
CA THR A 22 -6.51 1.41 -7.20
C THR A 22 -5.46 2.51 -7.17
N ASN A 23 -4.22 2.19 -6.86
CA ASN A 23 -3.17 3.20 -6.70
C ASN A 23 -2.74 3.81 -8.04
N CYS A 24 -2.56 2.99 -9.08
CA CYS A 24 -2.25 3.45 -10.42
C CYS A 24 -3.39 3.05 -11.36
N THR A 25 -4.13 4.04 -11.86
CA THR A 25 -5.19 3.79 -12.83
C THR A 25 -4.60 3.42 -14.19
N PHE A 26 -5.44 2.91 -15.07
CA PHE A 26 -5.07 2.58 -16.44
C PHE A 26 -4.54 3.82 -17.20
N ASP A 27 -5.05 5.01 -16.88
CA ASP A 27 -4.63 6.30 -17.47
C ASP A 27 -3.35 6.88 -16.81
N GLY A 28 -2.74 6.17 -15.87
CA GLY A 28 -1.51 6.60 -15.19
C GLY A 28 -1.71 7.59 -14.05
N LEU A 29 -2.93 7.73 -13.53
CA LEU A 29 -3.17 8.54 -12.33
C LEU A 29 -2.71 7.78 -11.09
N VAL A 30 -1.88 8.41 -10.27
CA VAL A 30 -1.28 7.84 -9.08
C VAL A 30 -1.70 8.61 -7.84
N TYR A 31 -2.14 7.90 -6.80
CA TYR A 31 -2.48 8.51 -5.52
C TYR A 31 -1.25 9.00 -4.74
N ASN A 32 -1.47 9.98 -3.88
CA ASN A 32 -0.58 10.22 -2.75
C ASN A 32 -0.98 9.26 -1.62
N VAL A 33 -0.42 8.04 -1.66
CA VAL A 33 -0.74 6.96 -0.74
C VAL A 33 -0.54 7.37 0.72
N GLU A 34 0.56 8.07 1.02
CA GLU A 34 0.86 8.56 2.36
C GLU A 34 -0.26 9.46 2.90
N ARG A 35 -0.63 10.47 2.12
CA ARG A 35 -1.70 11.40 2.51
C ARG A 35 -3.03 10.69 2.73
N VAL A 36 -3.40 9.79 1.81
CA VAL A 36 -4.66 9.03 1.93
C VAL A 36 -4.66 8.19 3.21
N MET A 37 -3.56 7.47 3.47
CA MET A 37 -3.46 6.63 4.66
C MET A 37 -3.48 7.46 5.95
N GLU A 38 -2.74 8.57 6.02
CA GLU A 38 -2.73 9.44 7.20
C GLU A 38 -4.12 10.02 7.51
N GLU A 39 -4.80 10.57 6.48
CA GLU A 39 -6.15 11.12 6.66
C GLU A 39 -7.18 10.07 7.11
N VAL A 40 -7.03 8.83 6.65
CA VAL A 40 -7.92 7.73 7.04
C VAL A 40 -7.58 7.21 8.44
N LEU A 41 -6.30 7.04 8.76
CA LEU A 41 -5.83 6.57 10.07
C LEU A 41 -6.14 7.55 11.20
N ALA A 42 -6.24 8.85 10.90
CA ALA A 42 -6.71 9.84 11.87
C ALA A 42 -8.19 9.62 12.27
N ILE A 43 -9.01 9.03 11.37
CA ILE A 43 -10.43 8.76 11.63
C ILE A 43 -10.61 7.34 12.21
N LYS A 44 -9.92 6.34 11.64
CA LYS A 44 -9.95 4.94 12.02
C LYS A 44 -8.53 4.37 12.12
N PRO A 45 -7.94 4.38 13.32
CA PRO A 45 -6.52 4.06 13.52
C PRO A 45 -6.10 2.63 13.15
N ASP A 46 -7.05 1.69 13.05
CA ASP A 46 -6.83 0.28 12.72
C ASP A 46 -7.33 -0.10 11.32
N MET A 47 -7.52 0.88 10.43
CA MET A 47 -7.98 0.64 9.07
C MET A 47 -7.05 -0.30 8.32
N VAL A 48 -7.61 -1.32 7.68
CA VAL A 48 -6.90 -2.16 6.72
C VAL A 48 -6.98 -1.51 5.35
N PHE A 49 -5.84 -1.36 4.70
CA PHE A 49 -5.74 -0.87 3.33
C PHE A 49 -5.42 -2.01 2.38
N LEU A 50 -6.15 -2.08 1.27
CA LEU A 50 -5.82 -2.92 0.13
C LEU A 50 -5.60 -1.99 -1.08
N TRP A 51 -4.36 -1.92 -1.54
CA TRP A 51 -3.98 -1.14 -2.69
C TRP A 51 -3.85 -2.05 -3.91
N ASP A 52 -4.66 -1.80 -4.92
CA ASP A 52 -4.47 -2.42 -6.23
C ASP A 52 -3.38 -1.66 -6.98
N GLU A 53 -2.22 -2.25 -7.03
CA GLU A 53 -1.03 -1.77 -7.75
C GLU A 53 -0.71 -2.64 -8.96
N ALA A 54 -1.73 -3.27 -9.57
CA ALA A 54 -1.54 -4.21 -10.68
C ALA A 54 -0.76 -3.60 -11.87
N TRP A 55 -0.87 -2.29 -12.09
CA TRP A 55 -0.13 -1.55 -13.11
C TRP A 55 1.07 -0.77 -12.56
N PHE A 56 1.38 -0.90 -11.28
CA PHE A 56 2.36 -0.05 -10.60
C PHE A 56 3.55 -0.83 -10.04
N ALA A 57 3.73 -2.11 -10.43
CA ALA A 57 4.82 -2.95 -9.92
C ALA A 57 6.21 -2.37 -10.25
N PHE A 58 6.38 -1.69 -11.39
CA PHE A 58 7.63 -1.04 -11.78
C PHE A 58 8.07 0.08 -10.83
N ALA A 59 7.13 0.69 -10.11
CA ALA A 59 7.38 1.88 -9.28
C ALA A 59 8.42 1.66 -8.18
N SER A 60 8.55 0.42 -7.70
CA SER A 60 9.54 0.05 -6.68
C SER A 60 10.99 0.15 -7.18
N PHE A 61 11.19 0.14 -8.50
CA PHE A 61 12.50 0.15 -9.16
C PHE A 61 12.91 1.52 -9.70
N THR A 62 12.21 2.59 -9.30
CA THR A 62 12.58 3.96 -9.65
C THR A 62 12.46 4.90 -8.45
N HIS A 63 13.39 5.84 -8.34
CA HIS A 63 13.35 6.87 -7.30
C HIS A 63 12.14 7.80 -7.44
N THR A 64 11.68 8.03 -8.68
CA THR A 64 10.57 8.93 -8.98
C THR A 64 9.25 8.47 -8.37
N TYR A 65 8.96 7.16 -8.42
CA TYR A 65 7.66 6.62 -8.01
C TYR A 65 7.69 5.77 -6.74
N LYS A 66 8.86 5.32 -6.29
CA LYS A 66 9.00 4.48 -5.09
C LYS A 66 8.25 5.02 -3.87
N LEU A 67 8.31 6.33 -3.67
CA LEU A 67 7.64 7.02 -2.56
C LEU A 67 6.11 6.99 -2.65
N ARG A 68 5.55 6.56 -3.76
CA ARG A 68 4.12 6.44 -4.02
C ARG A 68 3.59 5.02 -3.87
N THR A 69 4.48 4.05 -3.66
CA THR A 69 4.06 2.65 -3.48
C THR A 69 3.50 2.41 -2.08
N ALA A 70 2.54 1.49 -1.99
CA ALA A 70 1.89 1.15 -0.73
C ALA A 70 2.86 0.59 0.31
N MET A 71 3.77 -0.30 -0.09
CA MET A 71 4.72 -0.93 0.83
C MET A 71 5.78 0.05 1.35
N TYR A 72 6.31 0.94 0.50
CA TYR A 72 7.23 1.98 0.97
C TYR A 72 6.53 2.92 1.97
N THR A 73 5.31 3.33 1.63
CA THR A 73 4.49 4.19 2.51
C THR A 73 4.20 3.50 3.84
N ALA A 74 3.84 2.21 3.83
CA ALA A 74 3.61 1.44 5.05
C ALA A 74 4.84 1.47 5.97
N GLN A 75 6.02 1.17 5.43
CA GLN A 75 7.27 1.21 6.17
C GLN A 75 7.58 2.61 6.73
N LYS A 76 7.37 3.65 5.92
CA LYS A 76 7.58 5.03 6.32
C LYS A 76 6.65 5.44 7.46
N LEU A 77 5.36 5.17 7.33
CA LEU A 77 4.37 5.52 8.35
C LEU A 77 4.57 4.73 9.65
N HIS A 78 4.92 3.45 9.56
CA HIS A 78 5.26 2.66 10.73
C HIS A 78 6.42 3.27 11.54
N LYS A 79 7.51 3.68 10.86
CA LYS A 79 8.62 4.36 11.50
C LYS A 79 8.20 5.71 12.08
N LYS A 80 7.43 6.50 11.30
CA LYS A 80 6.95 7.82 11.71
C LYS A 80 6.14 7.76 13.00
N TYR A 81 5.14 6.88 13.07
CA TYR A 81 4.25 6.82 14.24
C TYR A 81 4.93 6.28 15.50
N LYS A 82 6.07 5.60 15.38
CA LYS A 82 6.88 5.12 16.50
C LYS A 82 7.97 6.10 16.95
N SER A 83 8.14 7.21 16.24
CA SER A 83 9.18 8.19 16.58
C SER A 83 8.73 9.14 17.68
N GLU A 84 9.68 9.60 18.51
CA GLU A 84 9.45 10.59 19.56
C GLU A 84 9.09 11.95 18.98
N GLU A 85 9.62 12.29 17.79
CA GLU A 85 9.29 13.52 17.08
C GLU A 85 7.81 13.57 16.74
N TYR A 86 7.26 12.45 16.26
CA TYR A 86 5.83 12.36 15.93
C TYR A 86 4.97 12.43 17.19
N ARG A 87 5.36 11.76 18.27
CA ARG A 87 4.66 11.84 19.56
C ARG A 87 4.60 13.28 20.07
N THR A 88 5.74 13.97 20.06
CA THR A 88 5.82 15.39 20.43
C THR A 88 4.93 16.28 19.55
N LEU A 89 4.92 16.03 18.24
CA LEU A 89 4.06 16.76 17.29
C LEU A 89 2.58 16.53 17.60
N TYR A 90 2.19 15.28 17.85
CA TYR A 90 0.81 14.91 18.18
C TYR A 90 0.34 15.60 19.46
N GLU A 91 1.13 15.54 20.54
CA GLU A 91 0.82 16.21 21.82
C GLU A 91 0.70 17.74 21.67
N LYS A 92 1.60 18.37 20.90
CA LYS A 92 1.51 19.80 20.59
C LYS A 92 0.24 20.13 19.81
N THR A 93 -0.17 19.24 18.92
CA THR A 93 -1.41 19.40 18.14
C THR A 93 -2.63 19.30 19.04
N LEU A 94 -2.68 18.31 19.93
CA LEU A 94 -3.77 18.15 20.89
C LEU A 94 -3.97 19.39 21.78
N LYS A 95 -2.88 20.00 22.25
CA LYS A 95 -2.93 21.23 23.10
C LYS A 95 -3.53 22.45 22.37
N LYS A 96 -3.59 22.44 21.04
CA LYS A 96 -4.14 23.53 20.23
C LYS A 96 -5.61 23.32 19.86
N LEU A 97 -6.16 22.11 20.08
CA LEU A 97 -7.54 21.81 19.74
C LEU A 97 -8.51 22.48 20.73
N LYS A 98 -9.61 22.96 20.21
CA LYS A 98 -10.72 23.43 21.04
C LYS A 98 -11.52 22.25 21.62
N PRO A 99 -12.25 22.47 22.71
CA PRO A 99 -13.14 21.45 23.25
C PRO A 99 -14.09 20.89 22.17
N GLY A 100 -14.07 19.56 21.95
CA GLY A 100 -14.89 18.89 20.95
C GLY A 100 -14.26 18.75 19.55
N GLU A 101 -13.11 19.38 19.31
CA GLU A 101 -12.37 19.16 18.05
C GLU A 101 -11.55 17.84 18.10
N GLU A 102 -11.53 17.13 16.99
CA GLU A 102 -10.73 15.92 16.83
C GLU A 102 -9.38 16.23 16.15
N SER A 103 -8.34 15.50 16.53
CA SER A 103 -7.04 15.62 15.88
C SER A 103 -7.12 15.19 14.41
N SER A 104 -6.49 15.96 13.54
CA SER A 104 -6.26 15.57 12.14
C SER A 104 -5.08 14.61 11.97
N LEU A 105 -4.32 14.36 13.04
CA LEU A 105 -3.20 13.42 13.07
C LEU A 105 -3.63 12.09 13.70
N PRO A 106 -3.17 10.95 13.17
CA PRO A 106 -3.35 9.64 13.80
C PRO A 106 -2.78 9.60 15.22
N ASP A 107 -3.52 9.00 16.15
CA ASP A 107 -3.07 8.77 17.52
C ASP A 107 -1.94 7.72 17.54
N PRO A 108 -0.70 8.06 17.96
CA PRO A 108 0.43 7.15 17.94
C PRO A 108 0.26 5.90 18.82
N ASP A 109 -0.57 5.96 19.86
CA ASP A 109 -0.81 4.82 20.74
C ASP A 109 -1.86 3.84 20.19
N LYS A 110 -2.74 4.32 19.32
CA LYS A 110 -3.83 3.52 18.72
C LYS A 110 -3.56 3.06 17.30
N VAL A 111 -2.79 3.85 16.55
CA VAL A 111 -2.56 3.60 15.12
C VAL A 111 -1.87 2.26 14.89
N LYS A 112 -2.38 1.52 13.90
CA LYS A 112 -1.80 0.28 13.38
C LYS A 112 -1.68 0.38 11.87
N VAL A 113 -0.47 0.23 11.37
CA VAL A 113 -0.23 0.21 9.92
C VAL A 113 -0.54 -1.18 9.40
N ARG A 114 -1.61 -1.27 8.59
CA ARG A 114 -2.16 -2.53 8.07
C ARG A 114 -2.40 -2.40 6.58
N VAL A 115 -1.44 -2.83 5.78
CA VAL A 115 -1.40 -2.58 4.33
C VAL A 115 -1.18 -3.86 3.56
N TYR A 116 -2.00 -4.07 2.55
CA TYR A 116 -1.89 -5.11 1.55
C TYR A 116 -1.78 -4.45 0.18
N SER A 117 -0.95 -4.99 -0.70
CA SER A 117 -0.81 -4.49 -2.07
C SER A 117 -0.78 -5.66 -3.05
N THR A 118 -1.58 -5.58 -4.09
CA THR A 118 -1.60 -6.57 -5.17
C THR A 118 -0.92 -6.02 -6.41
N GLN A 119 -0.04 -6.81 -7.02
CA GLN A 119 0.71 -6.41 -8.20
C GLN A 119 0.68 -7.53 -9.25
N SER A 120 0.53 -7.16 -10.52
CA SER A 120 0.68 -8.08 -11.64
C SER A 120 2.14 -8.06 -12.13
N THR A 121 2.75 -9.22 -12.23
CA THR A 121 4.13 -9.36 -12.68
C THR A 121 4.30 -9.21 -14.19
N HIS A 122 3.25 -9.52 -14.95
CA HIS A 122 3.25 -9.57 -16.42
C HIS A 122 2.80 -8.29 -17.11
N LYS A 123 2.42 -7.24 -16.36
CA LYS A 123 1.95 -5.97 -16.95
C LYS A 123 3.08 -4.97 -17.14
N THR A 124 3.86 -4.74 -16.09
CA THR A 124 4.91 -3.72 -16.06
C THR A 124 6.27 -4.24 -15.62
N LEU A 125 6.39 -5.53 -15.35
CA LEU A 125 7.63 -6.24 -15.08
C LEU A 125 7.81 -7.38 -16.08
N SER A 126 8.79 -8.24 -15.83
CA SER A 126 9.16 -9.37 -16.69
C SER A 126 8.58 -10.66 -16.16
N SER A 127 7.55 -11.20 -16.78
CA SER A 127 7.11 -12.59 -16.59
C SER A 127 6.05 -12.96 -17.61
N MET A 128 5.79 -14.26 -17.75
CA MET A 128 4.63 -14.72 -18.50
C MET A 128 3.33 -14.41 -17.76
N ARG A 129 2.22 -14.27 -18.49
CA ARG A 129 0.87 -14.24 -17.89
C ARG A 129 0.60 -15.61 -17.28
N GLN A 130 -0.02 -15.70 -16.21
CA GLN A 130 -0.90 -14.96 -15.33
C GLN A 130 -0.30 -14.93 -13.91
N GLY A 131 0.86 -14.35 -13.75
CA GLY A 131 1.48 -14.20 -12.43
C GLY A 131 1.01 -12.93 -11.73
N SER A 132 0.93 -13.02 -10.40
CA SER A 132 0.68 -11.88 -9.53
C SER A 132 1.39 -12.05 -8.20
N MET A 133 1.53 -10.95 -7.48
CA MET A 133 2.11 -10.90 -6.14
C MET A 133 1.14 -10.21 -5.20
N ILE A 134 1.13 -10.63 -3.94
CA ILE A 134 0.54 -9.87 -2.85
C ILE A 134 1.64 -9.56 -1.83
N HIS A 135 1.76 -8.30 -1.48
CA HIS A 135 2.69 -7.81 -0.46
C HIS A 135 1.90 -7.44 0.79
N ILE A 136 2.44 -7.77 1.94
CA ILE A 136 1.76 -7.58 3.22
C ILE A 136 2.68 -6.82 4.17
N TRP A 137 2.16 -5.74 4.72
CA TRP A 137 2.70 -5.03 5.87
C TRP A 137 1.56 -4.80 6.86
N ASP A 138 1.35 -5.72 7.77
CA ASP A 138 0.27 -5.62 8.75
C ASP A 138 0.80 -5.91 10.17
N GLU A 139 0.81 -4.90 11.03
CA GLU A 139 1.27 -5.02 12.44
C GLU A 139 0.42 -5.99 13.28
N LEU A 140 -0.69 -6.45 12.76
CA LEU A 140 -1.58 -7.40 13.43
C LEU A 140 -1.71 -8.72 12.65
N PHE A 141 -0.87 -8.95 11.63
CA PHE A 141 -1.01 -10.09 10.72
C PHE A 141 -1.05 -11.41 11.46
N GLU A 142 0.03 -11.75 12.16
CA GLU A 142 0.17 -13.01 12.91
C GLU A 142 -0.98 -13.24 13.91
N ARG A 143 -1.46 -12.17 14.54
CA ARG A 143 -2.48 -12.28 15.59
C ARG A 143 -3.91 -12.34 15.08
N LYS A 144 -4.20 -11.72 13.91
CA LYS A 144 -5.58 -11.49 13.45
C LYS A 144 -5.90 -12.00 12.07
N ALA A 145 -4.91 -12.25 11.23
CA ALA A 145 -5.14 -12.48 9.82
C ALA A 145 -4.45 -13.73 9.26
N GLU A 146 -3.37 -14.20 9.86
CA GLU A 146 -2.49 -15.21 9.28
C GLU A 146 -3.22 -16.50 8.89
N ASP A 147 -3.94 -17.11 9.82
CA ASP A 147 -4.66 -18.37 9.56
C ASP A 147 -5.72 -18.20 8.48
N ALA A 148 -6.57 -17.16 8.62
CA ALA A 148 -7.62 -16.88 7.64
C ALA A 148 -7.06 -16.49 6.27
N PHE A 149 -5.92 -15.79 6.24
CA PHE A 149 -5.22 -15.46 5.01
C PHE A 149 -4.65 -16.72 4.34
N HIS A 150 -4.04 -17.60 5.11
CA HIS A 150 -3.49 -18.85 4.60
C HIS A 150 -4.59 -19.75 4.00
N GLU A 151 -5.69 -19.92 4.69
CA GLU A 151 -6.85 -20.68 4.18
C GLU A 151 -7.42 -20.04 2.90
N ALA A 152 -7.61 -18.73 2.89
CA ALA A 152 -8.10 -18.02 1.71
C ALA A 152 -7.12 -18.14 0.54
N TYR A 153 -5.81 -18.00 0.81
CA TYR A 153 -4.76 -18.16 -0.20
C TYR A 153 -4.81 -19.56 -0.82
N MET A 154 -4.86 -20.63 -0.01
CA MET A 154 -4.94 -22.00 -0.48
C MET A 154 -6.23 -22.29 -1.26
N THR A 155 -7.35 -21.68 -0.85
CA THR A 155 -8.65 -21.84 -1.51
C THR A 155 -8.69 -21.16 -2.88
N HIS A 156 -8.04 -20.01 -3.03
CA HIS A 156 -8.13 -19.17 -4.23
C HIS A 156 -6.93 -19.31 -5.18
N THR A 157 -5.92 -20.10 -4.83
CA THR A 157 -4.80 -20.42 -5.73
C THR A 157 -5.06 -21.72 -6.47
N SER A 158 -4.40 -21.89 -7.63
CA SER A 158 -4.51 -23.11 -8.41
C SER A 158 -3.83 -24.28 -7.69
N THR A 159 -4.51 -25.43 -7.67
CA THR A 159 -3.92 -26.72 -7.24
C THR A 159 -3.11 -27.40 -8.34
N SER A 160 -3.13 -26.84 -9.56
CA SER A 160 -2.42 -27.36 -10.73
C SER A 160 -1.53 -26.26 -11.33
N PRO A 161 -0.42 -25.88 -10.65
CA PRO A 161 0.42 -24.78 -11.10
C PRO A 161 1.09 -25.10 -12.46
N ASN A 162 1.14 -24.08 -13.31
CA ASN A 162 1.88 -24.14 -14.57
C ASN A 162 3.36 -23.84 -14.29
N TYR A 163 4.23 -24.84 -14.48
CA TYR A 163 5.65 -24.71 -14.17
C TYR A 163 6.37 -23.70 -15.06
N GLN A 164 5.94 -23.49 -16.32
CA GLN A 164 6.52 -22.45 -17.18
C GLN A 164 6.24 -21.06 -16.62
N ILE A 165 5.05 -20.83 -16.10
CA ILE A 165 4.71 -19.56 -15.43
C ILE A 165 5.56 -19.40 -14.17
N LEU A 166 5.68 -20.43 -13.33
CA LEU A 166 6.51 -20.36 -12.12
C LEU A 166 7.98 -20.09 -12.45
N ALA A 167 8.54 -20.77 -13.45
CA ALA A 167 9.90 -20.51 -13.91
C ALA A 167 10.07 -19.07 -14.43
N SER A 168 9.08 -18.56 -15.17
CA SER A 168 9.11 -17.18 -15.67
C SER A 168 9.04 -16.15 -14.53
N LEU A 169 8.30 -16.44 -13.46
CA LEU A 169 8.24 -15.60 -12.27
C LEU A 169 9.58 -15.52 -11.56
N ASP A 170 10.29 -16.65 -11.38
CA ASP A 170 11.61 -16.66 -10.76
C ASP A 170 12.66 -15.96 -11.64
N ALA A 171 12.65 -16.24 -12.94
CA ALA A 171 13.55 -15.55 -13.88
C ALA A 171 13.28 -14.03 -13.90
N GLY A 172 12.01 -13.62 -13.96
CA GLY A 172 11.62 -12.20 -13.93
C GLY A 172 11.98 -11.52 -12.62
N ARG A 173 11.81 -12.20 -11.49
CA ARG A 173 12.24 -11.70 -10.18
C ARG A 173 13.75 -11.41 -10.17
N ARG A 174 14.56 -12.36 -10.65
CA ARG A 174 16.02 -12.18 -10.72
C ARG A 174 16.41 -11.06 -11.67
N GLN A 175 15.75 -10.95 -12.82
CA GLN A 175 16.01 -9.88 -13.77
C GLN A 175 15.76 -8.51 -13.14
N VAL A 176 14.61 -8.29 -12.51
CA VAL A 176 14.30 -6.98 -11.90
C VAL A 176 15.16 -6.69 -10.66
N GLU A 177 15.65 -7.72 -9.97
CA GLU A 177 16.60 -7.55 -8.86
C GLU A 177 17.92 -6.95 -9.33
N PHE A 178 18.44 -7.36 -10.50
CA PHE A 178 19.72 -6.90 -11.05
C PHE A 178 19.59 -5.69 -11.97
N GLU A 179 18.53 -5.61 -12.78
CA GLU A 179 18.42 -4.67 -13.90
C GLU A 179 17.19 -3.75 -13.77
N GLY A 180 16.30 -3.96 -12.79
CA GLY A 180 15.00 -3.30 -12.72
C GLY A 180 15.10 -1.78 -12.69
N PHE A 181 16.06 -1.22 -11.97
CA PHE A 181 16.29 0.22 -11.93
C PHE A 181 16.63 0.76 -13.33
N GLU A 182 17.62 0.17 -14.00
CA GLU A 182 18.07 0.63 -15.32
C GLU A 182 16.98 0.48 -16.38
N MET A 183 16.24 -0.62 -16.37
CA MET A 183 15.14 -0.86 -17.28
C MET A 183 14.02 0.19 -17.15
N VAL A 184 13.65 0.52 -15.91
CA VAL A 184 12.59 1.48 -15.63
C VAL A 184 13.04 2.91 -15.94
N GLU A 185 14.27 3.31 -15.55
CA GLU A 185 14.80 4.64 -15.82
C GLU A 185 14.93 4.89 -17.34
N LYS A 186 15.42 3.94 -18.12
CA LYS A 186 15.45 4.03 -19.59
C LYS A 186 14.05 4.29 -20.19
N SER A 187 13.03 3.64 -19.64
CA SER A 187 11.65 3.83 -20.11
C SER A 187 11.12 5.22 -19.74
N ILE A 188 11.46 5.73 -18.57
CA ILE A 188 11.10 7.08 -18.10
C ILE A 188 11.81 8.14 -18.99
N GLU A 189 13.11 7.98 -19.21
CA GLU A 189 13.89 8.88 -20.08
C GLU A 189 13.31 8.93 -21.48
N ALA A 190 13.01 7.77 -22.08
CA ALA A 190 12.38 7.71 -23.40
C ALA A 190 11.02 8.44 -23.43
N ALA A 191 10.19 8.27 -22.40
CA ALA A 191 8.93 8.97 -22.29
C ALA A 191 9.09 10.49 -22.13
N MET A 192 10.13 10.94 -21.43
CA MET A 192 10.44 12.37 -21.28
C MET A 192 10.87 12.98 -22.61
N VAL A 193 11.74 12.30 -23.37
CA VAL A 193 12.17 12.74 -24.70
C VAL A 193 10.99 12.84 -25.67
N LEU A 194 10.02 11.92 -25.62
CA LEU A 194 8.83 11.97 -26.47
C LEU A 194 7.87 13.10 -26.12
N ARG A 195 7.97 13.69 -24.92
CA ARG A 195 7.12 14.79 -24.46
C ARG A 195 7.74 16.17 -24.65
N SER A 196 9.04 16.24 -24.88
CA SER A 196 9.78 17.48 -25.14
C SER A 196 9.66 17.89 -26.62
#